data_01bcd570e939fb8fcfcc70fb6f54ea1f
#
_entry.id   01bcd570e939fb8fcfcc70fb6f54ea1f
#
_cell.length_a   1.000
_cell.length_b   1.000
_cell.length_c   1.000
_cell.angle_alpha   90.00
_cell.angle_beta   90.00
_cell.angle_gamma   90.00
#
_symmetry.space_group_name_H-M   'P 1'
#
loop_
_entity.id
_entity.type
_entity.pdbx_description
1 polymer ?
#
loop_
_entity_poly.entity_id
_entity_poly.type
_entity_poly.pdbx_seq_one_letter_code
_entity_poly.pdbx_strand_id
1 'polypeptide(L)'
;MTIRERGYHMKEQNTWKVNDRDPAHATYEAVTDYTISPPDREIELLVHFRMSSDEKFFHLKEKRTLLENDKVVREKEWSRSIPRGNQ
;
A
#
# COMPACT_ATOMS: atom_id res chain seq x y z
N MET A 1 1.82 -21.29 22.57
CA MET A 1 1.71 -21.34 21.38
C MET A 1 2.62 -20.52 20.72
N THR A 2 2.98 -20.79 19.78
CA THR A 2 4.01 -20.18 19.33
C THR A 2 3.83 -19.77 17.98
N ILE A 3 3.07 -18.76 17.84
CA ILE A 3 2.88 -18.19 16.60
C ILE A 3 4.16 -17.81 15.96
N ARG A 4 5.12 -17.45 16.75
CA ARG A 4 6.36 -17.01 16.15
C ARG A 4 7.05 -18.11 15.38
N GLU A 5 6.71 -19.32 15.62
CA GLU A 5 7.29 -20.36 14.84
C GLU A 5 6.83 -20.34 13.43
N ARG A 6 5.72 -19.64 13.16
CA ARG A 6 5.24 -19.53 11.83
C ARG A 6 5.79 -18.33 11.12
N GLY A 7 6.58 -17.54 11.79
CA GLY A 7 7.22 -16.42 11.14
C GLY A 7 6.27 -15.40 10.58
N TYR A 8 5.29 -14.99 11.34
CA TYR A 8 4.40 -13.94 10.89
C TYR A 8 5.03 -12.59 11.15
N HIS A 9 5.07 -11.74 10.15
CA HIS A 9 5.73 -10.46 10.27
C HIS A 9 5.00 -9.41 9.45
N MET A 10 4.85 -8.22 9.98
CA MET A 10 4.22 -7.12 9.27
C MET A 10 5.05 -5.87 9.44
N LYS A 11 5.26 -5.15 8.35
CA LYS A 11 5.98 -3.90 8.36
C LYS A 11 5.15 -2.87 7.63
N GLU A 12 4.97 -1.71 8.23
CA GLU A 12 4.14 -0.68 7.65
C GLU A 12 4.86 0.65 7.67
N GLN A 13 4.72 1.42 6.61
CA GLN A 13 5.38 2.70 6.49
C GLN A 13 4.41 3.67 5.83
N ASN A 14 4.17 4.80 6.47
CA ASN A 14 3.21 5.80 5.99
C ASN A 14 3.86 7.15 5.89
N THR A 15 3.53 7.89 4.86
CA THR A 15 4.08 9.21 4.64
C THR A 15 2.95 10.14 4.21
N TRP A 16 2.86 11.30 4.86
CA TRP A 16 1.86 12.29 4.53
C TRP A 16 2.55 13.61 4.23
N LYS A 17 2.23 14.23 3.11
CA LYS A 17 2.82 15.50 2.71
C LYS A 17 1.77 16.46 2.24
N VAL A 18 1.88 17.70 2.67
CA VAL A 18 0.97 18.75 2.26
C VAL A 18 1.83 19.92 1.80
N ASN A 19 1.43 20.52 0.68
CA ASN A 19 2.16 21.65 0.16
C ASN A 19 1.68 22.91 0.90
N ASP A 20 2.58 23.57 1.62
CA ASP A 20 2.21 24.74 2.40
C ASP A 20 1.68 25.88 1.56
N ARG A 21 2.14 26.00 0.34
CA ARG A 21 1.69 27.10 -0.52
C ARG A 21 0.39 26.78 -1.19
N ASP A 22 0.04 25.53 -1.28
CA ASP A 22 -1.16 25.15 -1.99
C ASP A 22 -1.78 23.97 -1.25
N PRO A 23 -2.57 24.24 -0.24
CA PRO A 23 -3.13 23.17 0.59
C PRO A 23 -4.03 22.22 -0.19
N ALA A 24 -4.45 22.58 -1.39
CA ALA A 24 -5.25 21.65 -2.18
C ALA A 24 -4.43 20.48 -2.68
N HIS A 25 -3.11 20.62 -2.69
CA HIS A 25 -2.25 19.54 -3.17
C HIS A 25 -1.63 18.81 -1.99
N ALA A 26 -2.06 17.60 -1.78
CA ALA A 26 -1.55 16.76 -0.69
C ALA A 26 -1.25 15.38 -1.24
N THR A 27 -0.31 14.70 -0.59
CA THR A 27 0.07 13.36 -0.99
C THR A 27 0.16 12.49 0.25
N TYR A 28 -0.41 11.30 0.16
CA TYR A 28 -0.30 10.31 1.21
C TYR A 28 0.18 9.01 0.59
N GLU A 29 1.12 8.36 1.23
CA GLU A 29 1.66 7.12 0.72
C GLU A 29 1.80 6.14 1.86
N ALA A 30 1.39 4.91 1.63
CA ALA A 30 1.50 3.85 2.62
C ALA A 30 2.04 2.61 1.95
N VAL A 31 3.01 1.98 2.59
CA VAL A 31 3.59 0.74 2.10
C VAL A 31 3.48 -0.26 3.24
N THR A 32 2.92 -1.42 2.97
CA THR A 32 2.75 -2.45 3.97
C THR A 32 3.33 -3.75 3.43
N ASP A 33 4.10 -4.43 4.26
CA ASP A 33 4.75 -5.67 3.88
C ASP A 33 4.33 -6.71 4.90
N TYR A 34 3.56 -7.70 4.46
CA TYR A 34 3.15 -8.82 5.30
C TYR A 34 3.93 -10.06 4.89
N THR A 35 4.54 -10.72 5.84
CA THR A 35 5.28 -11.93 5.56
C THR A 35 4.78 -13.04 6.47
N ILE A 36 4.46 -14.18 5.91
CA ILE A 36 4.01 -15.35 6.65
C ILE A 36 4.82 -16.54 6.17
N SER A 37 5.42 -17.28 7.11
CA SER A 37 6.28 -18.38 6.75
C SER A 37 5.74 -19.68 7.32
N PRO A 38 4.74 -20.27 6.64
CA PRO A 38 4.29 -21.60 7.06
C PRO A 38 5.38 -22.63 6.81
N PRO A 39 5.24 -23.84 7.31
CA PRO A 39 6.34 -24.80 7.26
C PRO A 39 6.87 -25.11 5.87
N ASP A 40 6.02 -25.06 4.85
CA ASP A 40 6.43 -25.49 3.53
C ASP A 40 6.69 -24.37 2.53
N ARG A 41 6.55 -23.13 2.90
CA ARG A 41 6.75 -22.04 1.94
C ARG A 41 6.77 -20.70 2.65
N GLU A 42 7.14 -19.69 1.91
CA GLU A 42 7.15 -18.34 2.43
C GLU A 42 6.24 -17.50 1.57
N ILE A 43 5.35 -16.75 2.19
CA ILE A 43 4.39 -15.92 1.48
C ILE A 43 4.59 -14.48 1.91
N GLU A 44 4.67 -13.60 0.93
CA GLU A 44 4.84 -12.19 1.20
C GLU A 44 3.81 -11.41 0.39
N LEU A 45 3.13 -10.46 1.03
CA LEU A 45 2.19 -9.59 0.35
C LEU A 45 2.67 -8.16 0.53
N LEU A 46 2.96 -7.49 -0.58
CA LEU A 46 3.35 -6.09 -0.58
C LEU A 46 2.17 -5.27 -1.06
N VAL A 47 1.80 -4.27 -0.28
CA VAL A 47 0.72 -3.37 -0.65
C VAL A 47 1.27 -1.96 -0.69
N HIS A 48 1.15 -1.30 -1.81
CA HIS A 48 1.59 0.08 -1.96
C HIS A 48 0.36 0.91 -2.32
N PHE A 49 0.01 1.84 -1.46
CA PHE A 49 -1.14 2.70 -1.66
C PHE A 49 -0.65 4.13 -1.75
N ARG A 50 -1.16 4.86 -2.71
CA ARG A 50 -0.81 6.26 -2.85
C ARG A 50 -2.05 7.05 -3.14
N MET A 51 -2.22 8.17 -2.45
CA MET A 51 -3.31 9.08 -2.68
C MET A 51 -2.72 10.47 -2.86
N SER A 52 -3.18 11.18 -3.87
CA SER A 52 -2.78 12.55 -4.06
C SER A 52 -4.04 13.35 -4.38
N SER A 53 -3.96 14.64 -4.23
CA SER A 53 -5.10 15.48 -4.53
C SER A 53 -4.65 16.72 -5.28
N ASP A 54 -5.55 17.25 -6.08
CA ASP A 54 -5.36 18.56 -6.68
C ASP A 54 -6.65 19.33 -6.41
N GLU A 55 -6.86 20.43 -7.09
CA GLU A 55 -8.01 21.26 -6.81
C GLU A 55 -9.32 20.60 -7.14
N LYS A 56 -9.32 19.68 -8.07
CA LYS A 56 -10.55 19.09 -8.55
C LYS A 56 -10.76 17.64 -8.23
N PHE A 57 -9.68 16.90 -8.02
CA PHE A 57 -9.78 15.46 -7.88
C PHE A 57 -8.92 14.91 -6.77
N PHE A 58 -9.34 13.77 -6.25
CA PHE A 58 -8.47 12.89 -5.47
C PHE A 58 -8.04 11.78 -6.41
N HIS A 59 -6.76 11.47 -6.42
CA HIS A 59 -6.21 10.41 -7.26
C HIS A 59 -5.73 9.29 -6.36
N LEU A 60 -6.24 8.09 -6.58
CA LEU A 60 -5.91 6.93 -5.77
C LEU A 60 -5.21 5.91 -6.64
N LYS A 61 -4.18 5.27 -6.09
CA LYS A 61 -3.47 4.24 -6.80
C LYS A 61 -3.05 3.18 -5.80
N GLU A 62 -3.27 1.93 -6.15
CA GLU A 62 -2.90 0.83 -5.27
C GLU A 62 -2.28 -0.28 -6.09
N LYS A 63 -1.22 -0.85 -5.57
CA LYS A 63 -0.56 -1.98 -6.21
C LYS A 63 -0.36 -3.04 -5.14
N ARG A 64 -0.77 -4.27 -5.45
CA ARG A 64 -0.59 -5.40 -4.57
C ARG A 64 0.24 -6.45 -5.28
N THR A 65 1.26 -6.94 -4.61
CA THR A 65 2.15 -7.94 -5.16
C THR A 65 2.20 -9.11 -4.19
N LEU A 66 1.88 -10.28 -4.68
CA LEU A 66 1.93 -11.49 -3.87
C LEU A 66 3.11 -12.33 -4.33
N LEU A 67 3.99 -12.65 -3.39
CA LEU A 67 5.15 -13.47 -3.68
C LEU A 67 5.07 -14.76 -2.90
N GLU A 68 5.55 -15.83 -3.52
CA GLU A 68 5.64 -17.10 -2.85
C GLU A 68 7.05 -17.60 -3.09
N ASN A 69 7.82 -17.83 -2.03
CA ASN A 69 9.22 -18.23 -2.10
C ASN A 69 10.00 -17.27 -3.01
N ASP A 70 9.78 -15.96 -2.79
CA ASP A 70 10.48 -14.90 -3.50
C ASP A 70 10.13 -14.79 -4.98
N LYS A 71 9.08 -15.47 -5.42
CA LYS A 71 8.62 -15.35 -6.78
C LYS A 71 7.27 -14.67 -6.82
N VAL A 72 7.11 -13.71 -7.72
CA VAL A 72 5.83 -13.04 -7.86
C VAL A 72 4.85 -14.00 -8.50
N VAL A 73 3.79 -14.34 -7.76
CA VAL A 73 2.78 -15.24 -8.27
C VAL A 73 1.51 -14.50 -8.67
N ARG A 74 1.35 -13.27 -8.20
CA ARG A 74 0.20 -12.48 -8.58
C ARG A 74 0.50 -11.01 -8.33
N GLU A 75 0.05 -10.16 -9.24
CA GLU A 75 0.23 -8.73 -9.09
C GLU A 75 -1.01 -8.05 -9.60
N LYS A 76 -1.51 -7.05 -8.87
CA LYS A 76 -2.69 -6.34 -9.25
C LYS A 76 -2.48 -4.87 -8.98
N GLU A 77 -2.88 -4.03 -9.92
CA GLU A 77 -2.72 -2.60 -9.77
C GLU A 77 -3.98 -1.93 -10.28
N TRP A 78 -4.43 -0.88 -9.59
CA TRP A 78 -5.56 -0.11 -10.08
C TRP A 78 -5.36 1.35 -9.69
N SER A 79 -6.02 2.22 -10.42
CA SER A 79 -6.00 3.63 -10.11
C SER A 79 -7.39 4.19 -10.33
N ARG A 80 -7.68 5.29 -9.68
CA ARG A 80 -8.99 5.87 -9.72
C ARG A 80 -8.90 7.35 -9.40
N SER A 81 -9.71 8.17 -10.07
CA SER A 81 -9.81 9.58 -9.76
C SER A 81 -11.23 9.86 -9.31
N ILE A 82 -11.37 10.54 -8.20
CA ILE A 82 -12.66 10.85 -7.61
C ILE A 82 -12.78 12.35 -7.51
N PRO A 83 -13.85 12.95 -8.04
CA PRO A 83 -14.04 14.39 -7.92
C PRO A 83 -14.10 14.79 -6.46
N ARG A 84 -13.50 15.90 -6.13
CA ARG A 84 -13.49 16.36 -4.75
C ARG A 84 -14.84 16.83 -4.26
N GLY A 85 -15.79 16.85 -5.09
CA GLY A 85 -17.09 17.21 -4.65
C GLY A 85 -17.28 18.68 -4.76
N ASN A 86 -18.36 19.14 -4.19
CA ASN A 86 -18.68 20.44 -4.38
C ASN A 86 -18.18 21.23 -3.31
N GLN A 87 -17.06 21.29 -3.07
CA GLN A 87 -16.53 22.01 -1.97
C GLN A 87 -16.95 23.41 -1.90
#